data_fc8516bda12570a50ccd4677ab4e4941
#
_entry.id   fc8516bda12570a50ccd4677ab4e4941
#
_cell.length_a   1.000
_cell.length_b   1.000
_cell.length_c   1.000
_cell.angle_alpha   90.00
_cell.angle_beta   90.00
_cell.angle_gamma   90.00
#
_symmetry.space_group_name_H-M   'P 1'
#
loop_
_entity.id
_entity.type
_entity.pdbx_description
1 polymer ?
#
loop_
_entity_poly.entity_id
_entity_poly.type
_entity_poly.pdbx_seq_one_letter_code
_entity_poly.pdbx_strand_id
1 'polypeptide(L)'
;MMRGAGGGGRSDYEALKYFTKFWPSDNTDPIERLFIQWGYSQIFPSKTLCAHVTTWNRGTSIKCRTDVAMMCNLGFDIKLEDMNQKEHLYCDLAVKNYNRLKPVILEGDMYRLVSPYGSNHTSSMFVGKDKKTAAVFAFDIHPRYAEKTLPVRLQGLDADKMYRVKEINMMPGSGSSLKGNDQVFSGEYLMNVGLDLFTTQQLNSRLIEITAE
;
A
#
# COMPACT_ATOMS: atom_id res chain seq x y z
N MET A 1 -12.13 19.47 -5.71
CA MET A 1 -13.09 18.82 -6.63
C MET A 1 -12.44 17.58 -7.22
N MET A 2 -13.15 16.46 -7.33
CA MET A 2 -12.67 15.20 -7.92
C MET A 2 -13.23 15.04 -9.33
N ARG A 3 -12.42 14.53 -10.26
CA ARG A 3 -12.85 14.20 -11.62
C ARG A 3 -13.04 12.69 -11.75
N GLY A 4 -14.17 12.26 -12.32
CA GLY A 4 -14.42 10.86 -12.66
C GLY A 4 -13.55 10.40 -13.83
N ALA A 5 -13.17 9.12 -13.83
CA ALA A 5 -12.18 8.53 -14.73
C ALA A 5 -12.54 8.62 -16.22
N GLY A 6 -13.81 8.48 -16.55
CA GLY A 6 -14.24 8.42 -17.96
C GLY A 6 -13.41 7.44 -18.79
N GLY A 7 -13.12 6.24 -18.21
CA GLY A 7 -12.30 5.22 -18.87
C GLY A 7 -10.80 5.49 -18.89
N GLY A 8 -10.27 6.31 -17.97
CA GLY A 8 -8.84 6.65 -17.90
C GLY A 8 -8.39 7.73 -18.91
N GLY A 9 -9.12 7.96 -19.99
CA GLY A 9 -8.76 8.91 -21.04
C GLY A 9 -8.94 10.39 -20.69
N ARG A 10 -9.26 10.71 -19.44
CA ARG A 10 -9.50 12.09 -18.97
C ARG A 10 -8.58 12.51 -17.83
N SER A 11 -7.54 11.75 -17.55
CA SER A 11 -6.54 12.09 -16.54
C SER A 11 -5.32 12.66 -17.25
N ASP A 12 -5.13 13.95 -17.16
CA ASP A 12 -4.01 14.69 -17.75
C ASP A 12 -3.59 15.84 -16.82
N TYR A 13 -2.41 16.40 -17.05
CA TYR A 13 -1.89 17.49 -16.22
C TYR A 13 -2.71 18.77 -16.36
N GLU A 14 -3.33 19.02 -17.51
CA GLU A 14 -4.19 20.20 -17.71
C GLU A 14 -5.42 20.12 -16.79
N ALA A 15 -5.98 18.92 -16.62
CA ALA A 15 -7.11 18.70 -15.71
C ALA A 15 -6.77 19.02 -14.25
N LEU A 16 -5.49 18.90 -13.82
CA LEU A 16 -5.07 19.25 -12.45
C LEU A 16 -5.16 20.75 -12.15
N LYS A 17 -5.31 21.62 -13.15
CA LYS A 17 -5.61 23.05 -12.95
C LYS A 17 -7.01 23.27 -12.37
N TYR A 18 -7.94 22.36 -12.64
CA TYR A 18 -9.35 22.46 -12.25
C TYR A 18 -9.76 21.46 -11.18
N PHE A 19 -9.08 20.31 -11.12
CA PHE A 19 -9.40 19.20 -10.21
C PHE A 19 -8.17 18.83 -9.40
N THR A 20 -8.34 18.65 -8.10
CA THR A 20 -7.24 18.27 -7.21
C THR A 20 -7.01 16.76 -7.17
N LYS A 21 -8.00 15.98 -7.64
CA LYS A 21 -7.99 14.52 -7.54
C LYS A 21 -8.69 13.89 -8.73
N PHE A 22 -8.23 12.66 -9.07
CA PHE A 22 -8.84 11.79 -10.06
C PHE A 22 -9.42 10.54 -9.40
N TRP A 23 -10.54 10.09 -9.95
CA TRP A 23 -11.01 8.73 -9.81
C TRP A 23 -10.43 7.90 -10.97
N PRO A 24 -9.36 7.11 -10.76
CA PRO A 24 -8.60 6.56 -11.89
C PRO A 24 -9.36 5.49 -12.69
N SER A 25 -10.31 4.79 -12.08
CA SER A 25 -11.12 3.77 -12.72
C SER A 25 -12.33 3.41 -11.88
N ASP A 26 -13.47 3.10 -12.53
CA ASP A 26 -14.66 2.54 -11.88
C ASP A 26 -14.47 1.06 -11.52
N ASN A 27 -13.43 0.41 -12.03
CA ASN A 27 -13.02 -0.90 -11.56
C ASN A 27 -12.37 -0.77 -10.18
N THR A 28 -13.10 -1.19 -9.15
CA THR A 28 -12.67 -1.13 -7.74
C THR A 28 -12.20 -2.47 -7.20
N ASP A 29 -12.11 -3.49 -8.06
CA ASP A 29 -11.48 -4.75 -7.71
C ASP A 29 -10.06 -4.52 -7.17
N PRO A 30 -9.70 -5.00 -5.98
CA PRO A 30 -8.42 -4.66 -5.35
C PRO A 30 -7.21 -5.17 -6.13
N ILE A 31 -7.32 -6.29 -6.83
CA ILE A 31 -6.21 -6.82 -7.63
C ILE A 31 -6.01 -5.96 -8.87
N GLU A 32 -7.09 -5.64 -9.61
CA GLU A 32 -7.01 -4.73 -10.74
C GLU A 32 -6.49 -3.34 -10.30
N ARG A 33 -6.86 -2.88 -9.11
CA ARG A 33 -6.38 -1.62 -8.56
C ARG A 33 -4.87 -1.60 -8.33
N LEU A 34 -4.23 -2.72 -8.03
CA LEU A 34 -2.77 -2.78 -7.94
C LEU A 34 -2.12 -2.40 -9.28
N PHE A 35 -2.66 -2.91 -10.41
CA PHE A 35 -2.17 -2.57 -11.74
C PHE A 35 -2.52 -1.14 -12.15
N ILE A 36 -3.76 -0.71 -11.91
CA ILE A 36 -4.25 0.64 -12.22
C ILE A 36 -3.42 1.69 -11.46
N GLN A 37 -3.27 1.53 -10.14
CA GLN A 37 -2.52 2.47 -9.31
C GLN A 37 -1.03 2.47 -9.64
N TRP A 38 -0.46 1.32 -9.97
CA TRP A 38 0.90 1.22 -10.45
C TRP A 38 1.09 2.01 -11.76
N GLY A 39 0.21 1.81 -12.74
CA GLY A 39 0.25 2.54 -14.01
C GLY A 39 0.13 4.04 -13.81
N TYR A 40 -0.86 4.50 -13.06
CA TYR A 40 -1.05 5.93 -12.75
C TYR A 40 0.15 6.52 -12.00
N SER A 41 0.78 5.79 -11.10
CA SER A 41 1.94 6.25 -10.33
C SER A 41 3.17 6.58 -11.18
N GLN A 42 3.21 6.14 -12.46
CA GLN A 42 4.27 6.51 -13.39
C GLN A 42 4.22 8.00 -13.78
N ILE A 43 3.02 8.60 -13.67
CA ILE A 43 2.75 9.95 -14.17
C ILE A 43 2.23 10.86 -13.04
N PHE A 44 1.37 10.33 -12.17
CA PHE A 44 0.66 11.10 -11.15
C PHE A 44 1.06 10.71 -9.74
N PRO A 45 1.32 11.67 -8.83
CA PRO A 45 1.59 11.37 -7.44
C PRO A 45 0.32 10.84 -6.72
N SER A 46 0.52 10.00 -5.70
CA SER A 46 -0.57 9.34 -4.95
C SER A 46 -1.61 10.31 -4.39
N LYS A 47 -1.22 11.53 -4.04
CA LYS A 47 -2.14 12.58 -3.55
C LYS A 47 -3.21 13.00 -4.56
N THR A 48 -2.99 12.76 -5.83
CA THR A 48 -3.96 13.08 -6.88
C THR A 48 -4.93 11.93 -7.18
N LEU A 49 -4.71 10.75 -6.62
CA LEU A 49 -5.51 9.57 -6.89
C LEU A 49 -6.44 9.26 -5.73
N CYS A 50 -7.68 8.86 -6.05
CA CYS A 50 -8.64 8.35 -5.10
C CYS A 50 -8.76 6.83 -5.24
N ALA A 51 -8.83 6.14 -4.10
CA ALA A 51 -9.07 4.71 -4.04
C ALA A 51 -10.05 4.41 -2.91
N HIS A 52 -11.12 3.66 -3.22
CA HIS A 52 -12.14 3.29 -2.25
C HIS A 52 -12.14 1.79 -2.02
N VAL A 53 -12.41 1.43 -0.79
CA VAL A 53 -12.77 0.07 -0.40
C VAL A 53 -14.24 -0.12 -0.75
N THR A 54 -14.55 -1.10 -1.60
CA THR A 54 -15.92 -1.39 -2.04
C THR A 54 -16.30 -2.83 -1.77
N THR A 55 -17.50 -3.23 -2.18
CA THR A 55 -17.98 -4.61 -2.08
C THR A 55 -17.31 -5.55 -3.09
N TRP A 56 -16.66 -5.05 -4.13
CA TRP A 56 -15.88 -5.88 -5.05
C TRP A 56 -14.64 -6.42 -4.35
N ASN A 57 -14.58 -7.73 -4.19
CA ASN A 57 -13.56 -8.34 -3.34
C ASN A 57 -12.80 -9.52 -3.96
N ARG A 58 -13.32 -10.22 -4.97
CA ARG A 58 -12.72 -11.45 -5.55
C ARG A 58 -12.18 -12.44 -4.49
N GLY A 59 -12.85 -12.54 -3.35
CA GLY A 59 -12.35 -13.33 -2.23
C GLY A 59 -11.23 -12.69 -1.40
N THR A 60 -10.86 -11.42 -1.67
CA THR A 60 -9.91 -10.68 -0.85
C THR A 60 -10.52 -10.25 0.48
N SER A 61 -9.70 -10.25 1.52
CA SER A 61 -10.11 -9.74 2.83
C SER A 61 -10.35 -8.23 2.81
N ILE A 62 -11.09 -7.72 3.80
CA ILE A 62 -11.21 -6.27 4.04
C ILE A 62 -9.83 -5.62 4.23
N LYS A 63 -8.90 -6.35 4.85
CA LYS A 63 -7.51 -5.90 5.03
C LYS A 63 -6.83 -5.66 3.69
N CYS A 64 -6.86 -6.62 2.78
CA CYS A 64 -6.22 -6.49 1.47
C CYS A 64 -6.81 -5.32 0.68
N ARG A 65 -8.14 -5.19 0.62
CA ARG A 65 -8.85 -4.09 -0.05
C ARG A 65 -8.45 -2.74 0.52
N THR A 66 -8.36 -2.64 1.86
CA THR A 66 -8.01 -1.40 2.54
C THR A 66 -6.54 -1.04 2.32
N ASP A 67 -5.61 -1.99 2.43
CA ASP A 67 -4.18 -1.74 2.21
C ASP A 67 -3.92 -1.26 0.76
N VAL A 68 -4.64 -1.81 -0.24
CA VAL A 68 -4.59 -1.31 -1.63
C VAL A 68 -5.05 0.14 -1.71
N ALA A 69 -6.19 0.47 -1.09
CA ALA A 69 -6.75 1.81 -1.14
C ALA A 69 -5.92 2.84 -0.37
N MET A 70 -5.23 2.43 0.70
CA MET A 70 -4.36 3.29 1.52
C MET A 70 -3.17 3.86 0.75
N MET A 71 -2.74 3.26 -0.37
CA MET A 71 -1.67 3.82 -1.20
C MET A 71 -2.05 5.14 -1.90
N CYS A 72 -3.30 5.56 -1.81
CA CYS A 72 -3.87 6.77 -2.42
C CYS A 72 -4.72 7.54 -1.41
N ASN A 73 -5.61 8.45 -1.87
CA ASN A 73 -6.63 9.02 -1.00
C ASN A 73 -7.68 7.95 -0.68
N LEU A 74 -7.59 7.42 0.53
CA LEU A 74 -8.47 6.37 1.04
C LEU A 74 -9.91 6.86 1.17
N GLY A 75 -10.87 6.05 0.73
CA GLY A 75 -12.29 6.17 1.01
C GLY A 75 -12.92 4.80 1.22
N PHE A 76 -14.11 4.78 1.81
CA PHE A 76 -14.94 3.59 1.96
C PHE A 76 -16.28 3.82 1.27
N ASP A 77 -16.65 2.89 0.42
CA ASP A 77 -17.94 2.84 -0.29
C ASP A 77 -18.50 1.41 -0.14
N ILE A 78 -18.79 1.08 1.11
CA ILE A 78 -19.33 -0.21 1.55
C ILE A 78 -20.44 0.02 2.56
N LYS A 79 -21.37 -0.91 2.65
CA LYS A 79 -22.39 -0.89 3.66
C LYS A 79 -21.82 -1.38 4.99
N LEU A 80 -21.90 -0.56 6.01
CA LEU A 80 -21.39 -0.90 7.33
C LEU A 80 -22.16 -2.08 7.95
N GLU A 81 -23.44 -2.20 7.67
CA GLU A 81 -24.29 -3.29 8.13
C GLU A 81 -23.90 -4.68 7.60
N ASP A 82 -23.18 -4.73 6.46
CA ASP A 82 -22.68 -5.98 5.87
C ASP A 82 -21.35 -6.46 6.51
N MET A 83 -20.77 -5.65 7.41
CA MET A 83 -19.48 -5.94 8.04
C MET A 83 -19.70 -6.64 9.38
N ASN A 84 -18.84 -7.63 9.66
CA ASN A 84 -18.80 -8.25 10.99
C ASN A 84 -17.98 -7.37 11.98
N GLN A 85 -18.10 -7.69 13.29
CA GLN A 85 -17.44 -6.92 14.33
C GLN A 85 -15.90 -6.80 14.18
N LYS A 86 -15.24 -7.87 13.71
CA LYS A 86 -13.78 -7.83 13.49
C LYS A 86 -13.40 -6.89 12.34
N GLU A 87 -14.22 -6.84 11.29
CA GLU A 87 -14.03 -5.94 10.16
C GLU A 87 -14.23 -4.48 10.56
N HIS A 88 -15.22 -4.18 11.41
CA HIS A 88 -15.38 -2.84 11.98
C HIS A 88 -14.15 -2.41 12.78
N LEU A 89 -13.71 -3.25 13.73
CA LEU A 89 -12.50 -2.96 14.53
C LEU A 89 -11.25 -2.78 13.66
N TYR A 90 -11.14 -3.58 12.60
CA TYR A 90 -10.05 -3.45 11.63
C TYR A 90 -10.13 -2.12 10.89
N CYS A 91 -11.29 -1.72 10.38
CA CYS A 91 -11.45 -0.46 9.65
C CYS A 91 -11.12 0.75 10.54
N ASP A 92 -11.53 0.74 11.80
CA ASP A 92 -11.16 1.78 12.77
C ASP A 92 -9.64 1.88 12.95
N LEU A 93 -8.96 0.73 13.08
CA LEU A 93 -7.50 0.66 13.16
C LEU A 93 -6.85 1.18 11.87
N ALA A 94 -7.36 0.75 10.72
CA ALA A 94 -6.83 1.13 9.41
C ALA A 94 -6.97 2.63 9.17
N VAL A 95 -8.10 3.25 9.52
CA VAL A 95 -8.30 4.71 9.42
C VAL A 95 -7.34 5.46 10.33
N LYS A 96 -7.11 4.99 11.56
CA LYS A 96 -6.10 5.57 12.48
C LYS A 96 -4.70 5.50 11.89
N ASN A 97 -4.30 4.33 11.39
CA ASN A 97 -3.00 4.14 10.75
C ASN A 97 -2.86 5.02 9.49
N TYR A 98 -3.90 5.06 8.65
CA TYR A 98 -3.89 5.91 7.47
C TYR A 98 -3.73 7.39 7.81
N ASN A 99 -4.51 7.91 8.76
CA ASN A 99 -4.42 9.32 9.16
C ASN A 99 -3.02 9.69 9.65
N ARG A 100 -2.34 8.79 10.36
CA ARG A 100 -0.97 8.99 10.84
C ARG A 100 0.06 8.91 9.70
N LEU A 101 -0.11 7.96 8.77
CA LEU A 101 0.81 7.75 7.64
C LEU A 101 0.49 8.62 6.43
N LYS A 102 -0.66 9.28 6.40
CA LYS A 102 -1.12 10.10 5.27
C LYS A 102 -0.09 11.11 4.76
N PRO A 103 0.65 11.86 5.61
CA PRO A 103 1.70 12.76 5.15
C PRO A 103 2.82 12.02 4.40
N VAL A 104 3.20 10.82 4.87
CA VAL A 104 4.22 9.99 4.22
C VAL A 104 3.73 9.46 2.87
N ILE A 105 2.49 8.95 2.81
CA ILE A 105 1.92 8.33 1.61
C ILE A 105 1.62 9.38 0.53
N LEU A 106 1.08 10.54 0.92
CA LEU A 106 0.59 11.53 -0.06
C LEU A 106 1.63 12.60 -0.42
N GLU A 107 2.57 12.92 0.47
CA GLU A 107 3.55 13.99 0.28
C GLU A 107 5.00 13.47 0.26
N GLY A 108 5.25 12.22 0.65
CA GLY A 108 6.55 11.57 0.61
C GLY A 108 6.99 11.18 -0.80
N ASP A 109 8.17 10.59 -0.89
CA ASP A 109 8.70 10.04 -2.13
C ASP A 109 8.25 8.59 -2.32
N MET A 110 7.68 8.29 -3.49
CA MET A 110 7.22 6.95 -3.82
C MET A 110 8.29 6.16 -4.56
N TYR A 111 8.51 4.92 -4.13
CA TYR A 111 9.38 3.95 -4.77
C TYR A 111 8.58 2.70 -5.16
N ARG A 112 8.71 2.28 -6.40
CA ARG A 112 8.09 1.07 -6.95
C ARG A 112 9.10 -0.07 -6.84
N LEU A 113 8.91 -0.95 -5.83
CA LEU A 113 9.91 -1.96 -5.48
C LEU A 113 9.78 -3.22 -6.34
N VAL A 114 8.57 -3.75 -6.48
CA VAL A 114 8.28 -4.96 -7.27
C VAL A 114 7.06 -4.73 -8.15
N SER A 115 7.25 -4.86 -9.47
CA SER A 115 6.21 -4.63 -10.47
C SER A 115 5.17 -5.75 -10.51
N PRO A 116 3.85 -5.44 -10.52
CA PRO A 116 2.81 -6.45 -10.69
C PRO A 116 2.78 -7.07 -12.09
N TYR A 117 3.43 -6.46 -13.08
CA TYR A 117 3.45 -6.97 -14.46
C TYR A 117 4.48 -8.09 -14.68
N GLY A 118 5.49 -8.18 -13.85
CA GLY A 118 6.57 -9.16 -13.99
C GLY A 118 6.69 -10.13 -12.82
N SER A 119 5.75 -10.12 -11.87
CA SER A 119 5.81 -10.95 -10.66
C SER A 119 4.41 -11.38 -10.21
N ASN A 120 4.34 -12.48 -9.48
CA ASN A 120 3.14 -12.92 -8.75
C ASN A 120 2.88 -12.09 -7.48
N HIS A 121 3.79 -11.16 -7.20
CA HIS A 121 3.79 -10.26 -6.05
C HIS A 121 3.97 -8.81 -6.51
N THR A 122 3.61 -7.85 -5.67
CA THR A 122 3.93 -6.44 -5.94
C THR A 122 4.24 -5.71 -4.64
N SER A 123 5.08 -4.69 -4.73
CA SER A 123 5.41 -3.85 -3.57
C SER A 123 5.71 -2.42 -3.98
N SER A 124 5.20 -1.49 -3.20
CA SER A 124 5.48 -0.06 -3.30
C SER A 124 5.82 0.50 -1.92
N MET A 125 6.63 1.52 -1.90
CA MET A 125 7.11 2.16 -0.68
C MET A 125 6.97 3.68 -0.78
N PHE A 126 6.65 4.30 0.33
CA PHE A 126 6.59 5.75 0.48
C PHE A 126 7.51 6.16 1.62
N VAL A 127 8.34 7.18 1.39
CA VAL A 127 9.31 7.67 2.37
C VAL A 127 9.04 9.13 2.67
N GLY A 128 8.89 9.47 3.94
CA GLY A 128 8.76 10.87 4.37
C GLY A 128 9.97 11.70 3.96
N LYS A 129 9.77 12.98 3.65
CA LYS A 129 10.84 13.89 3.19
C LYS A 129 11.99 14.02 4.18
N ASP A 130 11.72 13.84 5.47
CA ASP A 130 12.74 13.85 6.54
C ASP A 130 13.44 12.49 6.72
N LYS A 131 13.04 11.47 5.97
CA LYS A 131 13.51 10.09 6.06
C LYS A 131 13.40 9.47 7.48
N LYS A 132 12.44 9.96 8.28
CA LYS A 132 12.19 9.38 9.61
C LYS A 132 11.15 8.28 9.60
N THR A 133 10.22 8.34 8.66
CA THR A 133 9.13 7.37 8.54
C THR A 133 8.96 6.95 7.11
N ALA A 134 8.76 5.64 6.90
CA ALA A 134 8.36 5.10 5.62
C ALA A 134 7.23 4.07 5.80
N ALA A 135 6.45 3.87 4.73
CA ALA A 135 5.39 2.88 4.64
C ALA A 135 5.64 1.96 3.45
N VAL A 136 5.77 0.66 3.69
CA VAL A 136 5.96 -0.36 2.65
C VAL A 136 4.69 -1.18 2.53
N PHE A 137 4.13 -1.20 1.33
CA PHE A 137 2.98 -2.02 0.97
C PHE A 137 3.45 -3.20 0.14
N ALA A 138 3.10 -4.41 0.54
CA ALA A 138 3.42 -5.64 -0.16
C ALA A 138 2.17 -6.50 -0.33
N PHE A 139 2.02 -7.08 -1.52
CA PHE A 139 0.84 -7.86 -1.89
C PHE A 139 1.24 -9.15 -2.58
N ASP A 140 0.62 -10.25 -2.15
CA ASP A 140 0.73 -11.57 -2.76
C ASP A 140 -0.48 -11.76 -3.69
N ILE A 141 -0.28 -11.62 -5.02
CA ILE A 141 -1.36 -11.66 -6.00
C ILE A 141 -1.71 -13.12 -6.35
N HIS A 142 -0.73 -13.83 -6.90
CA HIS A 142 -0.88 -15.23 -7.34
C HIS A 142 0.38 -16.06 -7.06
N PRO A 143 0.83 -16.15 -5.78
CA PRO A 143 2.01 -16.94 -5.48
C PRO A 143 1.81 -18.40 -5.89
N ARG A 144 2.83 -18.99 -6.50
CA ARG A 144 2.82 -20.39 -6.86
C ARG A 144 3.20 -21.26 -5.66
N TYR A 145 2.79 -22.52 -5.70
CA TYR A 145 3.22 -23.47 -4.67
C TYR A 145 4.75 -23.54 -4.58
N ALA A 146 5.27 -23.42 -3.38
CA ALA A 146 6.71 -23.40 -3.08
C ALA A 146 7.51 -22.31 -3.83
N GLU A 147 6.88 -21.24 -4.28
CA GLU A 147 7.57 -20.10 -4.88
C GLU A 147 8.57 -19.51 -3.87
N LYS A 148 9.82 -19.36 -4.32
CA LYS A 148 10.85 -18.69 -3.53
C LYS A 148 10.95 -17.25 -3.97
N THR A 149 10.75 -16.33 -3.04
CA THR A 149 10.97 -14.91 -3.24
C THR A 149 12.32 -14.50 -2.67
N LEU A 150 12.95 -13.52 -3.30
CA LEU A 150 14.15 -12.89 -2.74
C LEU A 150 13.75 -11.75 -1.81
N PRO A 151 14.60 -11.40 -0.82
CA PRO A 151 14.40 -10.18 -0.04
C PRO A 151 14.28 -8.97 -0.95
N VAL A 152 13.32 -8.09 -0.64
CA VAL A 152 13.07 -6.87 -1.38
C VAL A 152 13.90 -5.74 -0.77
N ARG A 153 14.81 -5.17 -1.56
CA ARG A 153 15.62 -4.02 -1.15
C ARG A 153 14.74 -2.78 -1.08
N LEU A 154 14.76 -2.11 0.07
CA LEU A 154 14.07 -0.86 0.26
C LEU A 154 14.82 0.30 -0.41
N GLN A 155 14.16 1.43 -0.57
CA GLN A 155 14.76 2.57 -1.26
C GLN A 155 14.47 3.88 -0.49
N GLY A 156 15.33 4.88 -0.70
CA GLY A 156 15.12 6.24 -0.21
C GLY A 156 15.35 6.47 1.28
N LEU A 157 15.74 5.45 2.05
CA LEU A 157 16.11 5.59 3.45
C LEU A 157 17.46 6.31 3.59
N ASP A 158 17.80 6.66 4.81
CA ASP A 158 19.12 7.18 5.17
C ASP A 158 20.01 6.01 5.62
N ALA A 159 21.13 5.79 4.95
CA ALA A 159 22.00 4.65 5.21
C ALA A 159 22.55 4.63 6.65
N ASP A 160 22.78 5.82 7.22
CA ASP A 160 23.41 6.01 8.53
C ASP A 160 22.42 5.94 9.70
N LYS A 161 21.10 5.89 9.42
CA LYS A 161 20.08 5.78 10.46
C LYS A 161 19.73 4.33 10.78
N MET A 162 19.34 4.14 12.04
CA MET A 162 18.71 2.89 12.49
C MET A 162 17.19 3.02 12.37
N TYR A 163 16.55 1.95 11.92
CA TYR A 163 15.11 1.93 11.67
C TYR A 163 14.47 0.71 12.31
N ARG A 164 13.40 0.94 13.05
CA ARG A 164 12.50 -0.12 13.51
C ARG A 164 11.57 -0.52 12.39
N VAL A 165 11.46 -1.83 12.15
CA VAL A 165 10.57 -2.44 11.15
C VAL A 165 9.38 -3.03 11.87
N LYS A 166 8.16 -2.63 11.52
CA LYS A 166 6.95 -3.13 12.17
C LYS A 166 5.83 -3.36 11.17
N GLU A 167 5.32 -4.58 11.10
CA GLU A 167 4.07 -4.85 10.39
C GLU A 167 2.90 -4.30 11.21
N ILE A 168 2.10 -3.48 10.57
CA ILE A 168 0.95 -2.81 11.17
C ILE A 168 -0.33 -3.15 10.38
N ASN A 169 -1.45 -2.59 10.78
CA ASN A 169 -2.72 -2.78 10.08
C ASN A 169 -3.17 -4.25 10.05
N MET A 170 -2.92 -4.96 11.15
CA MET A 170 -3.25 -6.37 11.30
C MET A 170 -4.73 -6.55 11.63
N MET A 171 -5.32 -7.65 11.15
CA MET A 171 -6.67 -8.04 11.58
C MET A 171 -6.69 -8.29 13.09
N PRO A 172 -7.78 -7.92 13.80
CA PRO A 172 -7.90 -8.17 15.24
C PRO A 172 -7.69 -9.64 15.60
N GLY A 173 -6.75 -9.90 16.52
CA GLY A 173 -6.36 -11.23 16.96
C GLY A 173 -5.33 -11.94 16.07
N SER A 174 -4.83 -11.29 15.01
CA SER A 174 -3.75 -11.83 14.18
C SER A 174 -2.39 -11.31 14.65
N GLY A 175 -1.36 -12.16 14.50
CA GLY A 175 0.04 -11.79 14.69
C GLY A 175 0.77 -11.59 13.37
N SER A 176 1.89 -10.85 13.39
CA SER A 176 2.76 -10.71 12.23
C SER A 176 3.55 -12.00 11.97
N SER A 177 3.66 -12.35 10.70
CA SER A 177 4.57 -13.39 10.20
C SER A 177 5.79 -12.80 9.48
N LEU A 178 5.98 -11.47 9.55
CA LEU A 178 7.13 -10.81 8.96
C LEU A 178 8.41 -11.18 9.72
N LYS A 179 9.39 -11.74 9.02
CA LYS A 179 10.72 -11.96 9.61
C LYS A 179 11.37 -10.61 9.90
N GLY A 180 11.84 -10.44 11.12
CA GLY A 180 12.39 -9.16 11.56
C GLY A 180 11.33 -8.15 12.02
N ASN A 181 10.07 -8.59 12.22
CA ASN A 181 9.05 -7.72 12.81
C ASN A 181 9.47 -7.22 14.18
N ASP A 182 9.28 -5.93 14.44
CA ASP A 182 9.65 -5.21 15.66
C ASP A 182 11.16 -5.20 15.97
N GLN A 183 12.00 -5.47 14.95
CA GLN A 183 13.45 -5.40 15.03
C GLN A 183 13.99 -4.10 14.41
N VAL A 184 15.23 -3.78 14.77
CA VAL A 184 15.92 -2.57 14.32
C VAL A 184 17.05 -2.96 13.36
N PHE A 185 17.09 -2.30 12.21
CA PHE A 185 18.09 -2.50 11.15
C PHE A 185 18.68 -1.16 10.73
N SER A 186 19.90 -1.16 10.23
CA SER A 186 20.44 0.04 9.58
C SER A 186 19.73 0.31 8.25
N GLY A 187 19.64 1.57 7.86
CA GLY A 187 19.13 1.94 6.55
C GLY A 187 19.95 1.32 5.43
N GLU A 188 21.28 1.22 5.62
CA GLU A 188 22.18 0.51 4.71
C GLU A 188 21.77 -0.96 4.51
N TYR A 189 21.50 -1.70 5.61
CA TYR A 189 21.04 -3.09 5.53
C TYR A 189 19.72 -3.19 4.76
N LEU A 190 18.75 -2.36 5.11
CA LEU A 190 17.42 -2.37 4.48
C LEU A 190 17.49 -2.07 2.97
N MET A 191 18.42 -1.23 2.54
CA MET A 191 18.59 -0.87 1.13
C MET A 191 19.47 -1.85 0.33
N ASN A 192 20.42 -2.53 0.96
CA ASN A 192 21.36 -3.42 0.26
C ASN A 192 20.97 -4.90 0.37
N VAL A 193 20.39 -5.32 1.50
CA VAL A 193 19.93 -6.69 1.75
C VAL A 193 18.42 -6.79 1.57
N GLY A 194 17.65 -5.94 2.26
CA GLY A 194 16.19 -5.89 2.17
C GLY A 194 15.48 -6.76 3.20
N LEU A 195 14.18 -6.97 2.97
CA LEU A 195 13.26 -7.72 3.83
C LEU A 195 12.49 -8.78 3.04
N ASP A 196 12.18 -9.90 3.70
CA ASP A 196 11.27 -10.93 3.17
C ASP A 196 9.81 -10.44 3.26
N LEU A 197 9.35 -9.69 2.25
CA LEU A 197 8.04 -9.05 2.28
C LEU A 197 6.87 -10.00 1.97
N PHE A 198 7.13 -11.06 1.19
CA PHE A 198 6.08 -11.87 0.59
C PHE A 198 5.83 -13.19 1.31
N THR A 199 4.64 -13.73 1.07
CA THR A 199 4.20 -15.04 1.59
C THR A 199 3.76 -15.94 0.44
N THR A 200 3.35 -17.17 0.76
CA THR A 200 2.73 -18.09 -0.20
C THR A 200 1.21 -18.05 -0.15
N GLN A 201 0.62 -17.15 0.65
CA GLN A 201 -0.82 -16.99 0.78
C GLN A 201 -1.33 -16.04 -0.31
N GLN A 202 -2.22 -16.54 -1.17
CA GLN A 202 -2.84 -15.71 -2.21
C GLN A 202 -3.71 -14.60 -1.61
N LEU A 203 -3.79 -13.49 -2.34
CA LEU A 203 -4.62 -12.34 -2.03
C LEU A 203 -4.35 -11.76 -0.64
N ASN A 204 -3.10 -11.90 -0.18
CA ASN A 204 -2.62 -11.39 1.09
C ASN A 204 -1.98 -10.00 0.92
N SER A 205 -1.97 -9.21 1.99
CA SER A 205 -1.31 -7.91 2.04
C SER A 205 -0.55 -7.70 3.34
N ARG A 206 0.51 -6.90 3.24
CA ARG A 206 1.26 -6.38 4.39
C ARG A 206 1.40 -4.88 4.27
N LEU A 207 1.19 -4.20 5.37
CA LEU A 207 1.60 -2.81 5.56
C LEU A 207 2.67 -2.79 6.64
N ILE A 208 3.87 -2.36 6.26
CA ILE A 208 5.04 -2.32 7.14
C ILE A 208 5.44 -0.87 7.33
N GLU A 209 5.48 -0.44 8.56
CA GLU A 209 6.01 0.86 8.95
C GLU A 209 7.49 0.73 9.28
N ILE A 210 8.26 1.66 8.77
CA ILE A 210 9.70 1.81 9.01
C ILE A 210 9.90 3.15 9.70
N THR A 211 10.43 3.14 10.93
CA THR A 211 10.55 4.35 11.75
C THR A 211 11.97 4.50 12.27
N ALA A 212 12.61 5.67 12.02
CA ALA A 212 13.93 5.97 12.55
C ALA A 212 13.90 6.07 14.09
N GLU A 213 14.92 5.50 14.73
CA GLU A 213 15.14 5.57 16.18
C GLU A 213 16.01 6.75 16.58
#